data_07cdf8f2f8c6cabc56c48a1058a58a56
#
_entry.id   07cdf8f2f8c6cabc56c48a1058a58a56
#
_cell.length_a   1.000
_cell.length_b   1.000
_cell.length_c   1.000
_cell.angle_alpha   90.00
_cell.angle_beta   90.00
_cell.angle_gamma   90.00
#
_symmetry.space_group_name_H-M   'P 1'
#
loop_
_entity.id
_entity.type
_entity.pdbx_description
1 polymer ?
#
loop_
_entity_poly.entity_id
_entity_poly.type
_entity_poly.pdbx_seq_one_letter_code
_entity_poly.pdbx_strand_id
1 'polypeptide(L)'
;GITIGSTDTSLGDTITALAGMTAIAVDNITLDANTISTTNSNGDMILAPNGSGSVTVPSGYTARAGFGSDSLVNKSYVDSVANGLDVKSSVRVATTANLAATYNNGAGTLTASSNGAISVDGVTLVVNDRVLVKDQSTAAQNGFYKVTTVGSGSAAFVLTRTPDADAASELTAGAFTFTEEGTANADNGYVLSTN
;
A
#
# COMPACT_ATOMS: atom_id res chain seq x y z
N GLY A 1 -17.31 -17.44 -54.06
CA GLY A 1 -16.60 -17.92 -52.86
C GLY A 1 -16.31 -16.75 -51.92
N ILE A 2 -16.43 -16.98 -50.65
CA ILE A 2 -15.97 -16.01 -49.63
C ILE A 2 -14.56 -16.46 -49.27
N THR A 3 -13.57 -15.63 -49.55
CA THR A 3 -12.18 -15.91 -49.18
C THR A 3 -11.96 -15.33 -47.78
N ILE A 4 -11.74 -16.19 -46.80
CA ILE A 4 -11.33 -15.78 -45.46
C ILE A 4 -9.82 -16.04 -45.38
N GLY A 5 -9.04 -14.97 -45.43
CA GLY A 5 -7.58 -15.07 -45.59
C GLY A 5 -7.17 -15.57 -46.98
N SER A 6 -6.11 -16.35 -47.08
CA SER A 6 -5.64 -16.96 -48.35
C SER A 6 -6.22 -18.37 -48.62
N THR A 7 -7.16 -18.82 -47.82
CA THR A 7 -7.75 -20.16 -47.91
C THR A 7 -9.22 -20.05 -48.31
N ASP A 8 -9.58 -20.66 -49.43
CA ASP A 8 -10.99 -20.82 -49.83
C ASP A 8 -11.67 -21.77 -48.86
N THR A 9 -12.64 -21.28 -48.09
CA THR A 9 -13.50 -22.11 -47.27
C THR A 9 -14.67 -22.61 -48.09
N SER A 10 -14.87 -23.91 -48.12
CA SER A 10 -16.06 -24.52 -48.70
C SER A 10 -17.26 -24.18 -47.82
N LEU A 11 -18.35 -23.76 -48.50
CA LEU A 11 -19.63 -23.53 -47.83
C LEU A 11 -20.19 -24.87 -47.33
N GLY A 12 -20.05 -25.16 -46.10
CA GLY A 12 -20.52 -26.38 -45.43
C GLY A 12 -20.18 -26.37 -43.94
N ASP A 13 -19.21 -25.55 -43.56
CA ASP A 13 -18.80 -25.40 -42.17
C ASP A 13 -19.58 -24.25 -41.55
N THR A 14 -20.07 -24.46 -40.34
CA THR A 14 -20.92 -23.53 -39.61
C THR A 14 -20.13 -22.29 -39.18
N ILE A 15 -20.03 -21.28 -40.06
CA ILE A 15 -19.55 -19.95 -39.67
C ILE A 15 -20.77 -19.17 -39.21
N THR A 16 -21.00 -19.13 -37.90
CA THR A 16 -22.24 -18.58 -37.36
C THR A 16 -22.26 -17.06 -37.20
N ALA A 17 -21.17 -16.32 -37.28
CA ALA A 17 -21.13 -14.86 -37.47
C ALA A 17 -19.71 -14.31 -37.62
N LEU A 18 -19.34 -13.82 -38.77
CA LEU A 18 -18.17 -13.00 -39.01
C LEU A 18 -18.60 -11.65 -39.58
N ALA A 19 -19.46 -10.91 -38.87
CA ALA A 19 -19.92 -9.60 -39.32
C ALA A 19 -19.04 -8.50 -38.77
N GLY A 20 -18.46 -7.68 -39.65
CA GLY A 20 -17.82 -6.40 -39.29
C GLY A 20 -16.47 -6.47 -38.59
N MET A 21 -15.71 -7.55 -38.78
CA MET A 21 -14.35 -7.63 -38.24
C MET A 21 -13.41 -6.69 -38.98
N THR A 22 -12.87 -5.71 -38.30
CA THR A 22 -11.82 -4.83 -38.83
C THR A 22 -10.41 -5.35 -38.60
N ALA A 23 -10.16 -6.24 -37.67
CA ALA A 23 -8.95 -7.08 -37.55
C ALA A 23 -9.15 -8.19 -36.52
N ILE A 24 -8.85 -9.42 -36.85
CA ILE A 24 -8.42 -10.45 -35.91
C ILE A 24 -7.15 -11.05 -36.54
N ALA A 25 -5.98 -10.62 -36.03
CA ALA A 25 -4.73 -11.28 -36.35
C ALA A 25 -4.42 -12.19 -35.17
N VAL A 26 -4.70 -13.50 -35.35
CA VAL A 26 -4.46 -14.50 -34.30
C VAL A 26 -3.31 -15.37 -34.77
N ASP A 27 -2.15 -15.26 -34.17
CA ASP A 27 -1.03 -16.15 -34.39
C ASP A 27 -0.91 -17.15 -33.21
N ASN A 28 -0.70 -16.68 -31.99
CA ASN A 28 -0.46 -17.53 -30.83
C ASN A 28 -1.60 -17.49 -29.79
N ILE A 29 -2.82 -17.13 -30.20
CA ILE A 29 -3.99 -17.09 -29.32
C ILE A 29 -5.04 -18.09 -29.82
N THR A 30 -5.50 -18.96 -28.94
CA THR A 30 -6.64 -19.85 -29.19
C THR A 30 -7.86 -19.31 -28.44
N LEU A 31 -8.99 -19.20 -29.17
CA LEU A 31 -10.32 -18.93 -28.65
C LEU A 31 -11.14 -20.21 -28.77
N ASP A 32 -11.31 -20.91 -27.65
CA ASP A 32 -12.08 -22.16 -27.63
C ASP A 32 -13.11 -22.11 -26.49
N ALA A 33 -14.38 -22.27 -26.86
CA ALA A 33 -15.52 -22.15 -25.95
C ALA A 33 -15.44 -20.88 -25.10
N ASN A 34 -15.16 -21.00 -23.79
CA ASN A 34 -15.05 -19.90 -22.83
C ASN A 34 -13.59 -19.53 -22.50
N THR A 35 -12.62 -20.05 -23.26
CA THR A 35 -11.20 -19.92 -22.95
C THR A 35 -10.47 -19.10 -24.00
N ILE A 36 -9.63 -18.18 -23.56
CA ILE A 36 -8.61 -17.51 -24.36
C ILE A 36 -7.26 -17.98 -23.83
N SER A 37 -6.46 -18.64 -24.67
CA SER A 37 -5.15 -19.17 -24.26
C SER A 37 -4.06 -18.80 -25.27
N THR A 38 -2.82 -18.68 -24.76
CA THR A 38 -1.62 -18.59 -25.60
C THR A 38 -1.16 -20.00 -25.97
N THR A 39 -0.69 -20.19 -27.19
CA THR A 39 -0.21 -21.51 -27.69
C THR A 39 1.31 -21.61 -27.65
N ASN A 40 2.01 -20.50 -27.53
CA ASN A 40 3.47 -20.47 -27.40
C ASN A 40 3.92 -20.78 -25.97
N SER A 41 4.96 -21.61 -25.83
CA SER A 41 5.55 -21.95 -24.52
C SER A 41 6.08 -20.71 -23.82
N ASN A 42 5.64 -20.48 -22.56
CA ASN A 42 6.04 -19.34 -21.73
C ASN A 42 5.70 -17.94 -22.31
N GLY A 43 4.75 -17.87 -23.24
CA GLY A 43 4.26 -16.59 -23.76
C GLY A 43 3.25 -15.94 -22.84
N ASP A 44 3.42 -14.65 -22.57
CA ASP A 44 2.48 -13.86 -21.79
C ASP A 44 1.21 -13.55 -22.59
N MET A 45 0.08 -13.46 -21.89
CA MET A 45 -1.15 -12.89 -22.44
C MET A 45 -1.27 -11.43 -21.96
N ILE A 46 -1.15 -10.49 -22.88
CA ILE A 46 -1.20 -9.06 -22.59
C ILE A 46 -2.56 -8.50 -23.04
N LEU A 47 -3.33 -7.97 -22.10
CA LEU A 47 -4.54 -7.20 -22.36
C LEU A 47 -4.19 -5.71 -22.25
N ALA A 48 -3.92 -5.05 -23.38
CA ALA A 48 -3.44 -3.67 -23.43
C ALA A 48 -4.49 -2.76 -24.08
N PRO A 49 -5.38 -2.14 -23.29
CA PRO A 49 -6.29 -1.11 -23.80
C PRO A 49 -5.52 0.09 -24.34
N ASN A 50 -6.09 0.75 -25.35
CA ASN A 50 -5.49 1.93 -25.96
C ASN A 50 -5.91 3.22 -25.22
N GLY A 51 -5.00 4.19 -25.13
CA GLY A 51 -5.23 5.51 -24.53
C GLY A 51 -5.59 5.42 -23.03
N SER A 52 -6.69 6.04 -22.63
CA SER A 52 -7.19 6.04 -21.24
C SER A 52 -8.09 4.83 -20.91
N GLY A 53 -8.21 3.85 -21.80
CA GLY A 53 -8.99 2.65 -21.55
C GLY A 53 -8.42 1.78 -20.43
N SER A 54 -9.23 0.88 -19.89
CA SER A 54 -8.82 -0.10 -18.87
C SER A 54 -9.46 -1.46 -19.11
N VAL A 55 -8.84 -2.52 -18.61
CA VAL A 55 -9.46 -3.83 -18.49
C VAL A 55 -10.37 -3.81 -17.26
N THR A 56 -11.66 -4.01 -17.45
CA THR A 56 -12.65 -3.94 -16.38
C THR A 56 -13.36 -5.27 -16.18
N VAL A 57 -13.74 -5.54 -14.93
CA VAL A 57 -14.70 -6.60 -14.58
C VAL A 57 -16.02 -5.96 -14.16
N PRO A 58 -17.18 -6.59 -14.40
CA PRO A 58 -18.48 -6.02 -14.04
C PRO A 58 -18.60 -5.70 -12.54
N SER A 59 -19.43 -4.71 -12.19
CA SER A 59 -19.79 -4.48 -10.79
C SER A 59 -20.45 -5.72 -10.17
N GLY A 60 -20.19 -5.99 -8.89
CA GLY A 60 -20.68 -7.18 -8.22
C GLY A 60 -19.96 -8.48 -8.62
N TYR A 61 -18.89 -8.40 -9.39
CA TYR A 61 -18.12 -9.59 -9.79
C TYR A 61 -17.61 -10.40 -8.60
N THR A 62 -17.13 -9.73 -7.55
CA THR A 62 -16.64 -10.37 -6.32
C THR A 62 -17.72 -11.01 -5.46
N ALA A 63 -19.00 -10.66 -5.67
CA ALA A 63 -20.14 -11.26 -4.95
C ALA A 63 -20.69 -12.52 -5.65
N ARG A 64 -20.12 -12.96 -6.74
CA ARG A 64 -20.56 -14.16 -7.48
C ARG A 64 -20.13 -15.42 -6.74
N ALA A 65 -20.98 -16.45 -6.74
CA ALA A 65 -20.71 -17.72 -6.06
C ALA A 65 -19.42 -18.43 -6.54
N GLY A 66 -18.98 -18.18 -7.78
CA GLY A 66 -17.75 -18.73 -8.32
C GLY A 66 -16.49 -17.88 -8.08
N PHE A 67 -16.60 -16.78 -7.32
CA PHE A 67 -15.43 -15.96 -7.00
C PHE A 67 -14.54 -16.68 -5.98
N GLY A 68 -13.29 -16.94 -6.33
CA GLY A 68 -12.34 -17.70 -5.52
C GLY A 68 -10.91 -17.16 -5.64
N SER A 69 -9.95 -17.92 -5.12
CA SER A 69 -8.53 -17.55 -5.05
C SER A 69 -7.90 -17.20 -6.41
N ASP A 70 -8.41 -17.81 -7.49
CA ASP A 70 -7.84 -17.65 -8.82
C ASP A 70 -8.59 -16.59 -9.65
N SER A 71 -9.57 -15.92 -9.07
CA SER A 71 -10.36 -14.90 -9.76
C SER A 71 -9.61 -13.58 -9.87
N LEU A 72 -9.80 -12.89 -11.02
CA LEU A 72 -9.32 -11.51 -11.15
C LEU A 72 -10.05 -10.61 -10.14
N VAL A 73 -9.31 -9.70 -9.51
CA VAL A 73 -9.86 -8.69 -8.63
C VAL A 73 -9.80 -7.32 -9.30
N ASN A 74 -10.81 -6.49 -9.09
CA ASN A 74 -10.78 -5.10 -9.51
C ASN A 74 -10.13 -4.22 -8.45
N LYS A 75 -9.69 -3.03 -8.88
CA LYS A 75 -9.05 -2.06 -7.97
C LYS A 75 -9.94 -1.71 -6.76
N SER A 76 -11.26 -1.55 -6.97
CA SER A 76 -12.17 -1.18 -5.88
C SER A 76 -12.27 -2.26 -4.79
N TYR A 77 -12.14 -3.53 -5.13
CA TYR A 77 -12.09 -4.62 -4.14
C TYR A 77 -10.78 -4.57 -3.35
N VAL A 78 -9.65 -4.40 -4.04
CA VAL A 78 -8.34 -4.27 -3.38
C VAL A 78 -8.34 -3.04 -2.46
N ASP A 79 -8.82 -1.89 -2.94
CA ASP A 79 -8.92 -0.68 -2.14
C ASP A 79 -9.82 -0.87 -0.91
N SER A 80 -10.95 -1.59 -1.04
CA SER A 80 -11.87 -1.83 0.09
C SER A 80 -11.25 -2.74 1.17
N VAL A 81 -10.42 -3.68 0.77
CA VAL A 81 -9.68 -4.54 1.70
C VAL A 81 -8.49 -3.79 2.31
N ALA A 82 -7.79 -2.99 1.50
CA ALA A 82 -6.65 -2.19 1.95
C ALA A 82 -7.06 -1.03 2.86
N ASN A 83 -8.22 -0.39 2.63
CA ASN A 83 -8.72 0.73 3.44
C ASN A 83 -9.05 0.36 4.91
N GLY A 84 -9.03 -0.94 5.27
CA GLY A 84 -9.12 -1.39 6.65
C GLY A 84 -7.77 -1.49 7.37
N LEU A 85 -6.65 -1.31 6.65
CA LEU A 85 -5.30 -1.52 7.17
C LEU A 85 -4.37 -0.41 6.67
N ASP A 86 -4.26 0.68 7.41
CA ASP A 86 -3.25 1.72 7.16
C ASP A 86 -1.91 1.30 7.81
N VAL A 87 -1.16 0.46 7.10
CA VAL A 87 0.13 -0.07 7.58
C VAL A 87 1.21 1.00 7.47
N LYS A 88 1.69 1.47 8.61
CA LYS A 88 2.86 2.35 8.69
C LYS A 88 4.14 1.52 8.81
N SER A 89 5.24 2.07 8.32
CA SER A 89 6.56 1.46 8.54
C SER A 89 6.80 1.24 10.03
N SER A 90 7.47 0.14 10.37
CA SER A 90 7.85 -0.17 11.75
C SER A 90 8.63 0.98 12.40
N VAL A 91 8.57 1.03 13.71
CA VAL A 91 9.35 1.96 14.51
C VAL A 91 10.41 1.20 15.28
N ARG A 92 11.59 1.80 15.44
CA ARG A 92 12.63 1.18 16.25
C ARG A 92 12.19 1.04 17.70
N VAL A 93 11.58 2.09 18.25
CA VAL A 93 11.09 2.12 19.64
C VAL A 93 9.76 2.86 19.76
N ALA A 94 9.04 2.62 20.87
CA ALA A 94 7.87 3.40 21.28
C ALA A 94 8.10 4.01 22.66
N THR A 95 7.53 5.21 22.91
CA THR A 95 7.62 5.82 24.24
C THR A 95 6.88 4.97 25.29
N THR A 96 7.33 5.08 26.54
CA THR A 96 6.68 4.47 27.70
C THR A 96 6.09 5.52 28.65
N ALA A 97 6.36 6.80 28.37
CA ALA A 97 5.89 7.94 29.15
C ALA A 97 5.97 9.21 28.30
N ASN A 98 5.39 10.30 28.82
CA ASN A 98 5.50 11.63 28.19
C ASN A 98 6.96 12.05 28.09
N LEU A 99 7.39 12.44 26.89
CA LEU A 99 8.70 13.04 26.67
C LEU A 99 8.68 14.49 27.15
N ALA A 100 9.69 14.85 27.95
CA ALA A 100 9.90 16.23 28.36
C ALA A 100 10.43 17.06 27.17
N ALA A 101 9.54 17.49 26.29
CA ALA A 101 9.85 18.18 25.06
C ALA A 101 8.79 19.25 24.74
N THR A 102 9.21 20.28 24.01
CA THR A 102 8.32 21.31 23.46
C THR A 102 7.96 20.98 22.01
N TYR A 103 6.68 20.96 21.71
CA TYR A 103 6.17 20.72 20.37
C TYR A 103 6.04 22.02 19.57
N ASN A 104 6.57 22.03 18.36
CA ASN A 104 6.35 23.08 17.36
C ASN A 104 5.45 22.53 16.26
N ASN A 105 4.18 22.96 16.24
CA ASN A 105 3.20 22.49 15.28
C ASN A 105 3.52 22.89 13.83
N GLY A 106 4.10 24.08 13.62
CA GLY A 106 4.43 24.55 12.25
C GLY A 106 5.59 23.77 11.62
N ALA A 107 6.51 23.27 12.43
CA ALA A 107 7.64 22.47 11.99
C ALA A 107 7.44 20.96 12.18
N GLY A 108 6.39 20.54 12.88
CA GLY A 108 6.14 19.13 13.22
C GLY A 108 7.24 18.53 14.11
N THR A 109 7.82 19.31 15.02
CA THR A 109 8.99 18.88 15.81
C THR A 109 8.73 18.83 17.31
N LEU A 110 9.36 17.87 17.99
CA LEU A 110 9.51 17.80 19.42
C LEU A 110 10.98 18.08 19.79
N THR A 111 11.23 19.17 20.49
CA THR A 111 12.57 19.52 20.97
C THR A 111 12.64 19.30 22.47
N ALA A 112 13.65 18.57 22.95
CA ALA A 112 13.83 18.30 24.36
C ALA A 112 13.87 19.58 25.18
N SER A 113 13.28 19.56 26.39
CA SER A 113 13.29 20.69 27.33
C SER A 113 14.64 20.90 28.01
N SER A 114 15.56 19.96 27.91
CA SER A 114 16.92 19.99 28.42
C SER A 114 17.91 19.32 27.49
N ASN A 115 19.18 19.68 27.59
CA ASN A 115 20.24 19.02 26.85
C ASN A 115 20.38 17.55 27.27
N GLY A 116 20.69 16.69 26.34
CA GLY A 116 20.86 15.26 26.58
C GLY A 116 20.68 14.46 25.28
N ALA A 117 21.37 13.34 25.21
CA ALA A 117 21.14 12.38 24.15
C ALA A 117 19.79 11.66 24.37
N ILE A 118 19.06 11.41 23.26
CA ILE A 118 17.78 10.72 23.33
C ILE A 118 17.97 9.24 23.61
N SER A 119 17.21 8.74 24.61
CA SER A 119 17.00 7.32 24.85
C SER A 119 15.51 7.09 25.09
N VAL A 120 14.95 6.07 24.49
CA VAL A 120 13.53 5.71 24.63
C VAL A 120 13.44 4.22 24.90
N ASP A 121 12.66 3.85 25.92
CA ASP A 121 12.43 2.45 26.31
C ASP A 121 13.73 1.61 26.45
N GLY A 122 14.76 2.22 27.05
CA GLY A 122 16.06 1.57 27.27
C GLY A 122 17.00 1.56 26.06
N VAL A 123 16.57 2.05 24.90
CA VAL A 123 17.37 2.06 23.66
C VAL A 123 17.92 3.46 23.40
N THR A 124 19.24 3.57 23.21
CA THR A 124 19.89 4.80 22.75
C THR A 124 19.68 4.94 21.25
N LEU A 125 19.15 6.09 20.82
CA LEU A 125 18.78 6.33 19.45
C LEU A 125 19.88 7.03 18.64
N VAL A 126 19.84 6.84 17.34
CA VAL A 126 20.70 7.52 16.35
C VAL A 126 19.86 8.33 15.37
N VAL A 127 20.51 9.21 14.59
CA VAL A 127 19.82 9.99 13.55
C VAL A 127 19.12 9.06 12.56
N ASN A 128 17.92 9.44 12.19
CA ASN A 128 16.96 8.70 11.34
C ASN A 128 16.25 7.52 11.99
N ASP A 129 16.52 7.16 13.24
CA ASP A 129 15.68 6.19 13.94
C ASP A 129 14.25 6.68 14.00
N ARG A 130 13.33 5.77 13.71
CA ARG A 130 11.88 6.02 13.73
C ARG A 130 11.33 5.70 15.12
N VAL A 131 10.51 6.58 15.65
CA VAL A 131 9.98 6.52 17.02
C VAL A 131 8.46 6.69 17.00
N LEU A 132 7.74 5.81 17.67
CA LEU A 132 6.34 6.05 18.01
C LEU A 132 6.27 6.82 19.35
N VAL A 133 5.88 8.08 19.28
CA VAL A 133 5.52 8.88 20.44
C VAL A 133 4.03 8.68 20.68
N LYS A 134 3.66 8.05 21.80
CA LYS A 134 2.27 7.65 22.10
C LYS A 134 1.76 8.08 23.46
N ASP A 135 2.63 8.67 24.28
CA ASP A 135 2.32 8.96 25.68
C ASP A 135 2.41 10.44 26.03
N GLN A 136 2.33 11.34 25.04
CA GLN A 136 2.31 12.78 25.32
C GLN A 136 1.01 13.19 26.01
N SER A 137 1.11 14.08 26.99
CA SER A 137 -0.03 14.63 27.71
C SER A 137 -1.01 15.39 26.79
N THR A 138 -0.53 15.92 25.68
CA THR A 138 -1.34 16.52 24.63
C THR A 138 -1.43 15.53 23.47
N ALA A 139 -2.59 14.92 23.25
CA ALA A 139 -2.79 13.84 22.29
C ALA A 139 -2.34 14.21 20.86
N ALA A 140 -2.55 15.46 20.43
CA ALA A 140 -2.12 15.94 19.12
C ALA A 140 -0.60 15.91 18.89
N GLN A 141 0.19 15.74 19.94
CA GLN A 141 1.66 15.59 19.86
C GLN A 141 2.09 14.14 19.67
N ASN A 142 1.20 13.18 19.85
CA ASN A 142 1.47 11.78 19.56
C ASN A 142 1.60 11.54 18.05
N GLY A 143 2.28 10.47 17.66
CA GLY A 143 2.46 10.07 16.27
C GLY A 143 3.85 9.53 15.96
N PHE A 144 4.16 9.50 14.69
CA PHE A 144 5.42 8.96 14.18
C PHE A 144 6.45 10.07 13.98
N TYR A 145 7.61 9.85 14.54
CA TYR A 145 8.73 10.80 14.46
C TYR A 145 10.00 10.08 14.02
N LYS A 146 10.95 10.83 13.48
CA LYS A 146 12.32 10.41 13.29
C LYS A 146 13.27 11.29 14.08
N VAL A 147 14.37 10.74 14.55
CA VAL A 147 15.43 11.48 15.21
C VAL A 147 16.15 12.35 14.17
N THR A 148 16.05 13.66 14.28
CA THR A 148 16.79 14.61 13.43
C THR A 148 18.02 15.15 14.14
N THR A 149 18.01 15.22 15.48
CA THR A 149 19.16 15.55 16.30
C THR A 149 19.15 14.63 17.51
N VAL A 150 20.24 13.90 17.73
CA VAL A 150 20.36 12.94 18.86
C VAL A 150 20.43 13.67 20.21
N GLY A 151 20.96 14.88 20.23
CA GLY A 151 21.27 15.60 21.45
C GLY A 151 22.60 15.17 22.08
N SER A 152 23.04 15.93 23.08
CA SER A 152 24.28 15.69 23.83
C SER A 152 24.24 16.45 25.15
N GLY A 153 25.30 16.38 25.95
CA GLY A 153 25.40 17.19 27.19
C GLY A 153 25.31 18.70 26.95
N SER A 154 25.48 19.18 25.73
CA SER A 154 25.40 20.61 25.35
C SER A 154 24.29 20.94 24.34
N ALA A 155 23.52 19.95 23.86
CA ALA A 155 22.46 20.14 22.89
C ALA A 155 21.24 19.29 23.21
N ALA A 156 20.05 19.84 23.00
CA ALA A 156 18.79 19.13 23.09
C ALA A 156 18.60 18.19 21.91
N PHE A 157 17.93 17.05 22.10
CA PHE A 157 17.49 16.23 20.98
C PHE A 157 16.32 16.88 20.23
N VAL A 158 16.18 16.54 18.97
CA VAL A 158 15.03 16.94 18.14
C VAL A 158 14.48 15.72 17.41
N LEU A 159 13.17 15.54 17.52
CA LEU A 159 12.37 14.61 16.73
C LEU A 159 11.53 15.40 15.74
N THR A 160 11.42 14.93 14.49
CA THR A 160 10.58 15.53 13.46
C THR A 160 9.56 14.50 12.98
N ARG A 161 8.31 14.91 12.75
CA ARG A 161 7.29 14.02 12.19
C ARG A 161 7.79 13.37 10.91
N THR A 162 7.41 12.11 10.71
CA THR A 162 7.78 11.37 9.49
C THR A 162 6.85 11.77 8.34
N PRO A 163 7.32 11.77 7.08
CA PRO A 163 6.53 12.21 5.93
C PRO A 163 5.26 11.40 5.65
N ASP A 164 5.14 10.20 6.21
CA ASP A 164 3.96 9.33 6.10
C ASP A 164 2.95 9.54 7.25
N ALA A 165 3.20 10.55 8.10
CA ALA A 165 2.38 10.88 9.26
C ALA A 165 2.57 12.34 9.72
N ASP A 166 2.84 13.27 8.80
CA ASP A 166 3.00 14.70 9.10
C ASP A 166 1.72 15.51 8.86
N ALA A 167 0.73 14.93 8.18
CA ALA A 167 -0.58 15.51 7.95
C ALA A 167 -1.70 14.68 8.62
N ALA A 168 -2.78 15.32 9.05
CA ALA A 168 -3.92 14.65 9.69
C ALA A 168 -4.60 13.60 8.77
N SER A 169 -4.55 13.79 7.45
CA SER A 169 -5.08 12.84 6.47
C SER A 169 -4.29 11.54 6.35
N GLU A 170 -3.08 11.50 6.89
CA GLU A 170 -2.17 10.35 6.84
C GLU A 170 -2.23 9.48 8.10
N LEU A 171 -2.88 9.97 9.15
CA LEU A 171 -3.13 9.25 10.40
C LEU A 171 -4.63 9.02 10.55
N THR A 172 -5.13 7.98 9.91
CA THR A 172 -6.53 7.59 9.98
C THR A 172 -6.75 6.48 11.00
N ALA A 173 -7.98 6.31 11.47
CA ALA A 173 -8.35 5.18 12.31
C ALA A 173 -7.98 3.86 11.61
N GLY A 174 -7.33 2.95 12.31
CA GLY A 174 -6.80 1.71 11.74
C GLY A 174 -5.33 1.80 11.28
N ALA A 175 -4.69 2.98 11.33
CA ALA A 175 -3.24 3.08 11.15
C ALA A 175 -2.53 2.21 12.21
N PHE A 176 -1.63 1.34 11.77
CA PHE A 176 -0.90 0.49 12.69
C PHE A 176 0.58 0.34 12.35
N THR A 177 1.38 0.05 13.37
CA THR A 177 2.81 -0.19 13.26
C THR A 177 3.29 -1.24 14.25
N PHE A 178 4.46 -1.80 14.01
CA PHE A 178 5.18 -2.64 14.97
C PHE A 178 6.40 -1.91 15.52
N THR A 179 6.73 -2.22 16.80
CA THR A 179 7.94 -1.76 17.46
C THR A 179 8.98 -2.87 17.41
N GLU A 180 10.21 -2.54 16.98
CA GLU A 180 11.28 -3.50 16.76
C GLU A 180 12.11 -3.76 18.03
N GLU A 181 12.38 -2.72 18.82
CA GLU A 181 13.23 -2.77 19.99
C GLU A 181 12.58 -2.10 21.20
N GLY A 182 13.12 -2.32 22.38
CA GLY A 182 12.70 -1.71 23.64
C GLY A 182 12.67 -2.70 24.79
N THR A 183 12.66 -2.20 26.02
CA THR A 183 12.53 -3.04 27.23
C THR A 183 11.07 -3.43 27.48
N ALA A 184 10.14 -2.53 27.23
CA ALA A 184 8.71 -2.72 27.48
C ALA A 184 7.89 -2.91 26.21
N ASN A 185 8.32 -2.33 25.08
CA ASN A 185 7.52 -2.24 23.88
C ASN A 185 8.08 -3.05 22.70
N ALA A 186 9.21 -3.78 22.84
CA ALA A 186 9.70 -4.65 21.79
C ALA A 186 8.63 -5.65 21.33
N ASP A 187 8.56 -5.88 20.00
CA ASP A 187 7.64 -6.82 19.35
C ASP A 187 6.13 -6.50 19.54
N ASN A 188 5.80 -5.32 20.05
CA ASN A 188 4.41 -4.89 20.20
C ASN A 188 3.88 -4.23 18.92
N GLY A 189 2.61 -4.53 18.59
CA GLY A 189 1.82 -3.83 17.58
C GLY A 189 0.96 -2.74 18.19
N TYR A 190 0.87 -1.60 17.52
CA TYR A 190 0.03 -0.46 17.92
C TYR A 190 -0.94 -0.08 16.83
N VAL A 191 -2.20 0.08 17.18
CA VAL A 191 -3.27 0.52 16.29
C VAL A 191 -3.83 1.85 16.78
N LEU A 192 -3.98 2.80 15.86
CA LEU A 192 -4.72 4.04 16.13
C LEU A 192 -6.22 3.72 16.12
N SER A 193 -6.86 3.80 17.29
CA SER A 193 -8.28 3.46 17.45
C SER A 193 -9.22 4.65 17.27
N THR A 194 -8.72 5.87 17.45
CA THR A 194 -9.49 7.13 17.32
C THR A 194 -8.59 8.23 16.80
N ASN A 195 -9.14 9.10 15.98
CA ASN A 195 -8.53 10.37 15.58
C ASN A 195 -8.93 11.48 16.53
#